data_20f767087ab3fb1bca9ca2ee66159cdd
#
_entry.id   20f767087ab3fb1bca9ca2ee66159cdd
#
_cell.length_a   1.000
_cell.length_b   1.000
_cell.length_c   1.000
_cell.angle_alpha   90.00
_cell.angle_beta   90.00
_cell.angle_gamma   90.00
#
_symmetry.space_group_name_H-M   'P 1'
#
loop_
_entity.id
_entity.type
_entity.pdbx_description
1 polymer ?
#
loop_
_entity_poly.entity_id
_entity_poly.type
_entity_poly.pdbx_seq_one_letter_code
_entity_poly.pdbx_strand_id
1 'polypeptide(L)'
;MIVILDLGSHENTVLARAIRALGVYSEIYPHDITVEELKALPNVKGIIINGGPNNVIDGVAIDVNPGIYSIGIPVMAAGHDKALCEVKLNEFSSDMEAIKESVKTFVFDTCKAEANWNMTNFVNDQIELVRRQVGDRKVLLALSGGVDSSVVAALLLKAIGDKLVCVHVNHGLMRKGESENVVEVFKNQLNANLIYKDVTDRFLDKLAGVADPEEKRKIIGGEFIRVFEEEARKLDGIDFLAHG
;
A
#
# COMPACT_ATOMS: atom_id res chain seq x y z
N MET A 1 -13.53 -7.49 6.39
CA MET A 1 -13.29 -6.19 5.71
C MET A 1 -14.39 -5.88 4.70
N ILE A 2 -14.52 -4.62 4.30
CA ILE A 2 -15.38 -4.18 3.19
C ILE A 2 -14.49 -3.91 1.98
N VAL A 3 -14.80 -4.51 0.85
CA VAL A 3 -14.12 -4.27 -0.44
C VAL A 3 -14.88 -3.18 -1.19
N ILE A 4 -14.15 -2.20 -1.71
CA ILE A 4 -14.68 -1.14 -2.57
C ILE A 4 -14.15 -1.39 -3.98
N LEU A 5 -15.04 -1.53 -4.95
CA LEU A 5 -14.67 -1.67 -6.36
C LEU A 5 -14.78 -0.31 -7.05
N ASP A 6 -13.67 0.13 -7.62
CA ASP A 6 -13.58 1.43 -8.29
C ASP A 6 -14.14 1.35 -9.72
N LEU A 7 -15.31 1.96 -9.93
CA LEU A 7 -15.92 2.15 -11.24
C LEU A 7 -15.90 3.64 -11.65
N GLY A 8 -14.78 4.31 -11.42
CA GLY A 8 -14.56 5.69 -11.87
C GLY A 8 -15.08 6.77 -10.93
N SER A 9 -15.28 6.46 -9.65
CA SER A 9 -15.67 7.44 -8.64
C SER A 9 -14.48 8.27 -8.16
N HIS A 10 -14.71 9.56 -7.89
CA HIS A 10 -13.74 10.42 -7.21
C HIS A 10 -13.75 10.23 -5.68
N GLU A 11 -14.79 9.62 -5.12
CA GLU A 11 -14.99 9.48 -3.67
C GLU A 11 -14.47 8.16 -3.09
N ASN A 12 -13.79 7.29 -3.85
CA ASN A 12 -13.30 6.01 -3.35
C ASN A 12 -12.48 6.13 -2.06
N THR A 13 -11.58 7.11 -2.02
CA THR A 13 -10.73 7.34 -0.83
C THR A 13 -11.54 7.84 0.36
N VAL A 14 -12.51 8.73 0.13
CA VAL A 14 -13.37 9.27 1.19
C VAL A 14 -14.28 8.17 1.74
N LEU A 15 -14.87 7.36 0.86
CA LEU A 15 -15.67 6.18 1.22
C LEU A 15 -14.84 5.19 2.08
N ALA A 16 -13.63 4.85 1.65
CA ALA A 16 -12.76 3.97 2.42
C ALA A 16 -12.45 4.54 3.81
N ARG A 17 -12.16 5.83 3.90
CA ARG A 17 -11.91 6.51 5.18
C ARG A 17 -13.16 6.53 6.06
N ALA A 18 -14.34 6.77 5.49
CA ALA A 18 -15.60 6.76 6.23
C ALA A 18 -15.88 5.38 6.87
N ILE A 19 -15.68 4.29 6.13
CA ILE A 19 -15.83 2.92 6.65
C ILE A 19 -14.79 2.64 7.74
N ARG A 20 -13.53 3.05 7.55
CA ARG A 20 -12.49 2.91 8.58
C ARG A 20 -12.79 3.75 9.83
N ALA A 21 -13.40 4.92 9.67
CA ALA A 21 -13.88 5.74 10.81
C ALA A 21 -15.03 5.09 11.59
N LEU A 22 -15.78 4.16 10.99
CA LEU A 22 -16.72 3.28 11.67
C LEU A 22 -16.04 2.11 12.41
N GLY A 23 -14.72 2.02 12.34
CA GLY A 23 -13.95 0.93 12.96
C GLY A 23 -13.92 -0.35 12.15
N VAL A 24 -14.26 -0.32 10.85
CA VAL A 24 -14.24 -1.47 9.95
C VAL A 24 -13.17 -1.31 8.89
N TYR A 25 -12.34 -2.34 8.70
CA TYR A 25 -11.31 -2.31 7.66
C TYR A 25 -11.93 -2.32 6.25
N SER A 26 -11.38 -1.50 5.36
CA SER A 26 -11.81 -1.42 3.96
C SER A 26 -10.62 -1.24 3.02
N GLU A 27 -10.71 -1.81 1.83
CA GLU A 27 -9.73 -1.65 0.75
C GLU A 27 -10.40 -1.35 -0.58
N ILE A 28 -9.69 -0.63 -1.44
CA ILE A 28 -10.13 -0.27 -2.79
C ILE A 28 -9.44 -1.20 -3.77
N TYR A 29 -10.21 -1.81 -4.66
CA TYR A 29 -9.73 -2.68 -5.73
C TYR A 29 -10.26 -2.16 -7.08
N PRO A 30 -9.56 -2.46 -8.18
CA PRO A 30 -10.02 -2.10 -9.51
C PRO A 30 -11.29 -2.89 -9.88
N HIS A 31 -12.07 -2.34 -10.82
CA HIS A 31 -13.34 -2.93 -11.26
C HIS A 31 -13.21 -4.31 -11.91
N ASP A 32 -12.04 -4.61 -12.49
CA ASP A 32 -11.73 -5.84 -13.22
C ASP A 32 -11.19 -6.98 -12.34
N ILE A 33 -11.16 -6.79 -11.00
CA ILE A 33 -10.80 -7.89 -10.08
C ILE A 33 -11.63 -9.13 -10.36
N THR A 34 -10.99 -10.28 -10.45
CA THR A 34 -11.66 -11.54 -10.70
C THR A 34 -12.40 -12.07 -9.46
N VAL A 35 -13.38 -12.95 -9.67
CA VAL A 35 -14.09 -13.62 -8.57
C VAL A 35 -13.14 -14.47 -7.73
N GLU A 36 -12.16 -15.09 -8.35
CA GLU A 36 -11.14 -15.93 -7.72
C GLU A 36 -10.24 -15.09 -6.80
N GLU A 37 -9.75 -13.96 -7.28
CA GLU A 37 -8.95 -13.03 -6.49
C GLU A 37 -9.75 -12.49 -5.30
N LEU A 38 -11.01 -12.09 -5.53
CA LEU A 38 -11.89 -11.58 -4.49
C LEU A 38 -12.16 -12.64 -3.39
N LYS A 39 -12.34 -13.92 -3.77
CA LYS A 39 -12.51 -15.02 -2.83
C LYS A 39 -11.24 -15.35 -2.05
N ALA A 40 -10.07 -15.05 -2.60
CA ALA A 40 -8.79 -15.25 -1.94
C ALA A 40 -8.50 -14.17 -0.87
N LEU A 41 -9.22 -13.03 -0.90
CA LEU A 41 -9.05 -11.98 0.09
C LEU A 41 -9.54 -12.45 1.48
N PRO A 42 -8.83 -12.08 2.56
CA PRO A 42 -9.20 -12.53 3.90
C PRO A 42 -10.45 -11.79 4.41
N ASN A 43 -11.40 -12.54 4.93
CA ASN A 43 -12.52 -11.99 5.72
C ASN A 43 -13.37 -10.90 5.03
N VAL A 44 -13.64 -11.04 3.74
CA VAL A 44 -14.55 -10.14 3.02
C VAL A 44 -15.97 -10.33 3.55
N LYS A 45 -16.57 -9.26 4.08
CA LYS A 45 -17.92 -9.25 4.66
C LYS A 45 -18.94 -8.55 3.76
N GLY A 46 -18.48 -7.65 2.90
CA GLY A 46 -19.31 -6.90 1.97
C GLY A 46 -18.51 -6.28 0.85
N ILE A 47 -19.19 -5.97 -0.22
CA ILE A 47 -18.63 -5.35 -1.42
C ILE A 47 -19.45 -4.09 -1.71
N ILE A 48 -18.78 -2.98 -1.97
CA ILE A 48 -19.39 -1.73 -2.43
C ILE A 48 -18.87 -1.44 -3.84
N ILE A 49 -19.75 -1.47 -4.81
CA ILE A 49 -19.45 -1.05 -6.19
C ILE A 49 -19.65 0.47 -6.23
N ASN A 50 -18.56 1.21 -6.42
CA ASN A 50 -18.57 2.68 -6.37
C ASN A 50 -18.37 3.26 -7.76
N GLY A 51 -19.47 3.55 -8.44
CA GLY A 51 -19.51 4.16 -9.76
C GLY A 51 -19.32 5.68 -9.71
N GLY A 52 -18.92 6.26 -10.83
CA GLY A 52 -18.68 7.68 -10.93
C GLY A 52 -18.57 8.17 -12.38
N PRO A 53 -18.20 9.45 -12.58
CA PRO A 53 -18.15 10.04 -13.91
C PRO A 53 -17.10 9.45 -14.84
N ASN A 54 -16.06 8.81 -14.31
CA ASN A 54 -14.96 8.19 -15.09
C ASN A 54 -15.22 6.71 -15.38
N ASN A 55 -16.45 6.38 -15.68
CA ASN A 55 -16.90 4.99 -15.92
C ASN A 55 -16.75 4.52 -17.38
N VAL A 56 -15.93 5.20 -18.17
CA VAL A 56 -15.66 4.85 -19.57
C VAL A 56 -14.13 4.85 -19.80
N ILE A 57 -13.60 3.75 -20.31
CA ILE A 57 -12.21 3.60 -20.74
C ILE A 57 -12.22 3.26 -22.23
N ASP A 58 -11.48 4.04 -23.03
CA ASP A 58 -11.40 3.86 -24.49
C ASP A 58 -12.78 3.78 -25.20
N GLY A 59 -13.76 4.54 -24.70
CA GLY A 59 -15.11 4.58 -25.25
C GLY A 59 -16.01 3.41 -24.82
N VAL A 60 -15.53 2.53 -23.94
CA VAL A 60 -16.29 1.39 -23.41
C VAL A 60 -16.64 1.64 -21.93
N ALA A 61 -17.91 1.47 -21.59
CA ALA A 61 -18.33 1.56 -20.19
C ALA A 61 -17.70 0.42 -19.38
N ILE A 62 -17.09 0.78 -18.25
CA ILE A 62 -16.52 -0.19 -17.31
C ILE A 62 -17.63 -0.78 -16.43
N ASP A 63 -17.46 -2.05 -16.09
CA ASP A 63 -18.36 -2.77 -15.21
C ASP A 63 -17.58 -3.84 -14.43
N VAL A 64 -18.17 -4.38 -13.39
CA VAL A 64 -17.59 -5.47 -12.61
C VAL A 64 -17.90 -6.82 -13.27
N ASN A 65 -17.10 -7.83 -12.93
CA ASN A 65 -17.40 -9.20 -13.33
C ASN A 65 -18.80 -9.61 -12.81
N PRO A 66 -19.72 -10.05 -13.68
CA PRO A 66 -21.09 -10.45 -13.28
C PRO A 66 -21.14 -11.52 -12.17
N GLY A 67 -20.11 -12.37 -12.06
CA GLY A 67 -20.00 -13.37 -11.02
C GLY A 67 -19.94 -12.79 -9.61
N ILE A 68 -19.56 -11.52 -9.45
CA ILE A 68 -19.51 -10.83 -8.16
C ILE A 68 -20.90 -10.76 -7.50
N TYR A 69 -21.95 -10.61 -8.28
CA TYR A 69 -23.32 -10.57 -7.75
C TYR A 69 -23.82 -11.92 -7.22
N SER A 70 -23.15 -13.01 -7.55
CA SER A 70 -23.51 -14.38 -7.13
C SER A 70 -22.49 -15.03 -6.20
N ILE A 71 -21.53 -14.26 -5.68
CA ILE A 71 -20.45 -14.77 -4.83
C ILE A 71 -20.91 -15.17 -3.41
N GLY A 72 -22.12 -14.77 -3.03
CA GLY A 72 -22.67 -15.03 -1.69
C GLY A 72 -22.23 -14.02 -0.62
N ILE A 73 -21.65 -12.89 -1.04
CA ILE A 73 -21.28 -11.76 -0.19
C ILE A 73 -22.21 -10.60 -0.50
N PRO A 74 -22.75 -9.88 0.52
CA PRO A 74 -23.61 -8.72 0.31
C PRO A 74 -22.94 -7.67 -0.59
N VAL A 75 -23.68 -7.17 -1.58
CA VAL A 75 -23.21 -6.17 -2.55
C VAL A 75 -24.09 -4.93 -2.48
N MET A 76 -23.47 -3.78 -2.25
CA MET A 76 -24.08 -2.45 -2.33
C MET A 76 -23.55 -1.72 -3.56
N ALA A 77 -24.37 -0.94 -4.23
CA ALA A 77 -23.94 -0.07 -5.31
C ALA A 77 -24.19 1.40 -4.98
N ALA A 78 -23.22 2.25 -5.31
CA ALA A 78 -23.32 3.69 -5.26
C ALA A 78 -22.93 4.25 -6.64
N GLY A 79 -23.71 5.18 -7.18
CA GLY A 79 -23.46 5.74 -8.51
C GLY A 79 -23.41 4.70 -9.64
N HIS A 80 -23.99 3.52 -9.43
CA HIS A 80 -23.99 2.40 -10.37
C HIS A 80 -25.34 1.71 -10.41
N ASP A 81 -25.91 1.60 -11.60
CA ASP A 81 -27.28 1.12 -11.78
C ASP A 81 -27.34 -0.37 -12.15
N LYS A 82 -27.30 -1.25 -11.14
CA LYS A 82 -27.45 -2.70 -11.31
C LYS A 82 -28.61 -3.24 -10.47
N ALA A 83 -29.50 -3.94 -11.11
CA ALA A 83 -30.71 -4.51 -10.48
C ALA A 83 -30.41 -5.64 -9.47
N LEU A 84 -29.21 -6.22 -9.51
CA LEU A 84 -28.82 -7.36 -8.67
C LEU A 84 -28.18 -6.97 -7.33
N CYS A 85 -28.01 -5.68 -7.05
CA CYS A 85 -27.44 -5.24 -5.77
C CYS A 85 -28.48 -5.31 -4.66
N GLU A 86 -28.08 -5.81 -3.49
CA GLU A 86 -28.96 -5.90 -2.31
C GLU A 86 -29.32 -4.51 -1.76
N VAL A 87 -28.34 -3.61 -1.73
CA VAL A 87 -28.52 -2.21 -1.28
C VAL A 87 -27.97 -1.28 -2.36
N LYS A 88 -28.75 -0.28 -2.73
CA LYS A 88 -28.43 0.64 -3.81
C LYS A 88 -28.50 2.08 -3.31
N LEU A 89 -27.41 2.81 -3.49
CA LEU A 89 -27.31 4.26 -3.25
C LEU A 89 -27.02 4.96 -4.56
N ASN A 90 -27.75 6.03 -4.85
CA ASN A 90 -27.59 6.72 -6.13
C ASN A 90 -26.32 7.55 -6.21
N GLU A 91 -25.92 8.19 -5.11
CA GLU A 91 -24.71 9.01 -5.04
C GLU A 91 -24.19 9.09 -3.61
N PHE A 92 -22.88 9.16 -3.44
CA PHE A 92 -22.25 9.56 -2.20
C PHE A 92 -21.99 11.07 -2.20
N SER A 93 -22.24 11.69 -1.06
CA SER A 93 -21.74 13.03 -0.78
C SER A 93 -20.22 13.00 -0.60
N SER A 94 -19.53 14.07 -0.91
CA SER A 94 -18.12 14.25 -0.53
C SER A 94 -17.92 14.49 0.98
N ASP A 95 -19.01 14.71 1.71
CA ASP A 95 -19.01 14.82 3.17
C ASP A 95 -18.86 13.45 3.81
N MET A 96 -17.77 13.27 4.55
CA MET A 96 -17.43 12.01 5.21
C MET A 96 -18.48 11.56 6.23
N GLU A 97 -19.12 12.48 6.96
CA GLU A 97 -20.16 12.12 7.94
C GLU A 97 -21.44 11.64 7.24
N ALA A 98 -21.82 12.27 6.14
CA ALA A 98 -22.96 11.84 5.34
C ALA A 98 -22.70 10.44 4.72
N ILE A 99 -21.49 10.19 4.24
CA ILE A 99 -21.09 8.87 3.73
C ILE A 99 -21.16 7.82 4.84
N LYS A 100 -20.63 8.11 6.03
CA LYS A 100 -20.68 7.19 7.18
C LYS A 100 -22.10 6.75 7.50
N GLU A 101 -23.01 7.70 7.62
CA GLU A 101 -24.42 7.38 7.89
C GLU A 101 -25.06 6.57 6.75
N SER A 102 -24.74 6.89 5.50
CA SER A 102 -25.27 6.18 4.33
C SER A 102 -24.85 4.70 4.26
N VAL A 103 -23.64 4.37 4.68
CA VAL A 103 -23.12 2.99 4.61
C VAL A 103 -23.26 2.20 5.90
N LYS A 104 -23.63 2.83 7.00
CA LYS A 104 -23.64 2.25 8.35
C LYS A 104 -24.53 1.00 8.43
N THR A 105 -25.76 1.10 7.95
CA THR A 105 -26.71 -0.02 7.93
C THR A 105 -26.19 -1.18 7.07
N PHE A 106 -25.63 -0.88 5.89
CA PHE A 106 -25.03 -1.92 5.06
C PHE A 106 -23.87 -2.61 5.78
N VAL A 107 -22.94 -1.84 6.34
CA VAL A 107 -21.75 -2.37 7.01
C VAL A 107 -22.11 -3.22 8.22
N PHE A 108 -22.98 -2.74 9.10
CA PHE A 108 -23.26 -3.43 10.37
C PHE A 108 -24.45 -4.38 10.31
N ASP A 109 -25.55 -3.99 9.67
CA ASP A 109 -26.76 -4.78 9.69
C ASP A 109 -26.81 -5.83 8.58
N THR A 110 -26.31 -5.49 7.38
CA THR A 110 -26.29 -6.41 6.24
C THR A 110 -25.03 -7.28 6.26
N CYS A 111 -23.86 -6.66 6.29
CA CYS A 111 -22.57 -7.37 6.24
C CYS A 111 -22.15 -7.99 7.56
N LYS A 112 -22.81 -7.64 8.70
CA LYS A 112 -22.44 -8.08 10.04
C LYS A 112 -20.95 -7.87 10.35
N ALA A 113 -20.38 -6.76 9.86
CA ALA A 113 -19.00 -6.40 10.10
C ALA A 113 -18.80 -5.96 11.56
N GLU A 114 -17.64 -6.30 12.11
CA GLU A 114 -17.28 -5.93 13.48
C GLU A 114 -16.43 -4.67 13.47
N ALA A 115 -16.71 -3.74 14.39
CA ALA A 115 -15.95 -2.51 14.59
C ALA A 115 -14.68 -2.78 15.40
N ASN A 116 -13.75 -3.57 14.86
CA ASN A 116 -12.51 -3.98 15.52
C ASN A 116 -11.25 -3.40 14.85
N TRP A 117 -11.42 -2.62 13.78
CA TRP A 117 -10.29 -1.98 13.10
C TRP A 117 -9.93 -0.66 13.78
N ASN A 118 -8.67 -0.52 14.11
CA ASN A 118 -8.00 0.73 14.44
C ASN A 118 -6.53 0.61 14.02
N MET A 119 -5.81 1.74 13.98
CA MET A 119 -4.41 1.75 13.52
C MET A 119 -3.51 0.84 14.36
N THR A 120 -3.74 0.72 15.65
CA THR A 120 -2.96 -0.15 16.55
C THR A 120 -3.16 -1.62 16.18
N ASN A 121 -4.39 -2.05 16.02
CA ASN A 121 -4.71 -3.43 15.61
C ASN A 121 -4.13 -3.71 14.21
N PHE A 122 -4.31 -2.78 13.27
CA PHE A 122 -3.73 -2.91 11.92
C PHE A 122 -2.21 -3.10 11.96
N VAL A 123 -1.49 -2.28 12.72
CA VAL A 123 -0.02 -2.42 12.90
C VAL A 123 0.33 -3.79 13.47
N ASN A 124 -0.40 -4.27 14.48
CA ASN A 124 -0.15 -5.57 15.07
C ASN A 124 -0.42 -6.71 14.07
N ASP A 125 -1.50 -6.64 13.32
CA ASP A 125 -1.86 -7.62 12.28
C ASP A 125 -0.79 -7.67 11.18
N GLN A 126 -0.27 -6.51 10.75
CA GLN A 126 0.83 -6.43 9.78
C GLN A 126 2.13 -7.03 10.33
N ILE A 127 2.46 -6.77 11.59
CA ILE A 127 3.64 -7.36 12.25
C ILE A 127 3.52 -8.89 12.26
N GLU A 128 2.37 -9.44 12.64
CA GLU A 128 2.15 -10.88 12.65
C GLU A 128 2.16 -11.51 11.24
N LEU A 129 1.62 -10.80 10.25
CA LEU A 129 1.67 -11.22 8.85
C LEU A 129 3.13 -11.33 8.37
N VAL A 130 3.92 -10.27 8.60
CA VAL A 130 5.35 -10.25 8.25
C VAL A 130 6.12 -11.37 8.95
N ARG A 131 5.89 -11.59 10.24
CA ARG A 131 6.52 -12.70 11.00
C ARG A 131 6.26 -14.05 10.36
N ARG A 132 5.01 -14.31 9.97
CA ARG A 132 4.63 -15.57 9.31
C ARG A 132 5.26 -15.72 7.93
N GLN A 133 5.30 -14.63 7.14
CA GLN A 133 5.88 -14.66 5.80
C GLN A 133 7.40 -14.84 5.81
N VAL A 134 8.08 -14.11 6.68
CA VAL A 134 9.54 -14.11 6.76
C VAL A 134 10.05 -15.36 7.50
N GLY A 135 9.41 -15.77 8.58
CA GLY A 135 9.86 -16.88 9.40
C GLY A 135 11.27 -16.64 9.93
N ASP A 136 12.18 -17.60 9.66
CA ASP A 136 13.58 -17.51 10.10
C ASP A 136 14.53 -16.85 9.08
N ARG A 137 14.00 -16.43 7.95
CA ARG A 137 14.76 -15.82 6.85
C ARG A 137 15.10 -14.35 7.11
N LYS A 138 16.03 -13.82 6.31
CA LYS A 138 16.47 -12.43 6.42
C LYS A 138 15.85 -11.57 5.34
N VAL A 139 15.62 -10.31 5.68
CA VAL A 139 15.08 -9.28 4.78
C VAL A 139 16.11 -8.19 4.58
N LEU A 140 16.36 -7.81 3.34
CA LEU A 140 17.14 -6.62 2.97
C LEU A 140 16.18 -5.51 2.55
N LEU A 141 16.26 -4.37 3.20
CA LEU A 141 15.43 -3.20 2.91
C LEU A 141 16.25 -2.08 2.29
N ALA A 142 15.80 -1.57 1.15
CA ALA A 142 16.29 -0.30 0.60
C ALA A 142 15.67 0.87 1.38
N LEU A 143 16.45 1.53 2.23
CA LEU A 143 15.99 2.62 3.08
C LEU A 143 16.36 3.96 2.44
N SER A 144 15.41 4.58 1.75
CA SER A 144 15.63 5.85 1.05
C SER A 144 15.69 7.07 1.99
N GLY A 145 15.13 6.98 3.18
CA GLY A 145 14.92 8.11 4.11
C GLY A 145 13.59 8.82 3.92
N GLY A 146 12.81 8.47 2.91
CA GLY A 146 11.42 8.94 2.76
C GLY A 146 10.48 8.32 3.80
N VAL A 147 9.27 8.88 3.91
CA VAL A 147 8.26 8.44 4.90
C VAL A 147 7.92 6.97 4.72
N ASP A 148 7.65 6.53 3.48
CA ASP A 148 7.18 5.17 3.19
C ASP A 148 8.23 4.12 3.58
N SER A 149 9.48 4.29 3.13
CA SER A 149 10.58 3.38 3.49
C SER A 149 10.88 3.38 4.99
N SER A 150 10.69 4.52 5.67
CA SER A 150 10.86 4.63 7.12
C SER A 150 9.78 3.88 7.90
N VAL A 151 8.51 3.96 7.44
CA VAL A 151 7.40 3.19 8.02
C VAL A 151 7.63 1.69 7.82
N VAL A 152 8.02 1.27 6.62
CA VAL A 152 8.35 -0.14 6.31
C VAL A 152 9.49 -0.62 7.22
N ALA A 153 10.56 0.17 7.36
CA ALA A 153 11.68 -0.16 8.25
C ALA A 153 11.23 -0.34 9.71
N ALA A 154 10.41 0.57 10.23
CA ALA A 154 9.91 0.51 11.60
C ALA A 154 9.02 -0.71 11.86
N LEU A 155 8.16 -1.06 10.89
CA LEU A 155 7.31 -2.26 10.95
C LEU A 155 8.15 -3.54 10.91
N LEU A 156 9.11 -3.62 9.97
CA LEU A 156 10.00 -4.77 9.85
C LEU A 156 10.88 -4.94 11.09
N LEU A 157 11.43 -3.86 11.66
CA LEU A 157 12.18 -3.93 12.91
C LEU A 157 11.35 -4.52 14.05
N LYS A 158 10.09 -4.10 14.19
CA LYS A 158 9.18 -4.65 15.21
C LYS A 158 8.80 -6.10 14.94
N ALA A 159 8.69 -6.49 13.66
CA ALA A 159 8.29 -7.83 13.28
C ALA A 159 9.42 -8.85 13.41
N ILE A 160 10.61 -8.56 12.89
CA ILE A 160 11.69 -9.53 12.66
C ILE A 160 13.03 -9.13 13.31
N GLY A 161 13.15 -7.92 13.88
CA GLY A 161 14.34 -7.50 14.64
C GLY A 161 15.64 -7.62 13.85
N ASP A 162 16.60 -8.37 14.38
CA ASP A 162 17.95 -8.53 13.81
C ASP A 162 17.99 -9.24 12.45
N LYS A 163 16.88 -9.83 12.01
CA LYS A 163 16.76 -10.43 10.67
C LYS A 163 16.57 -9.37 9.57
N LEU A 164 16.34 -8.11 9.95
CA LEU A 164 16.28 -6.97 9.04
C LEU A 164 17.67 -6.38 8.85
N VAL A 165 18.11 -6.26 7.60
CA VAL A 165 19.26 -5.47 7.19
C VAL A 165 18.77 -4.29 6.36
N CYS A 166 19.07 -3.07 6.77
CA CYS A 166 18.74 -1.86 6.02
C CYS A 166 19.97 -1.39 5.24
N VAL A 167 19.79 -0.98 3.99
CA VAL A 167 20.83 -0.31 3.19
C VAL A 167 20.38 1.09 2.86
N HIS A 168 21.12 2.09 3.29
CA HIS A 168 20.96 3.48 2.90
C HIS A 168 22.09 3.90 1.97
N VAL A 169 21.74 4.43 0.80
CA VAL A 169 22.67 4.87 -0.23
C VAL A 169 22.64 6.40 -0.30
N ASN A 170 23.74 7.04 0.10
CA ASN A 170 23.97 8.45 -0.17
C ASN A 170 24.55 8.59 -1.58
N HIS A 171 23.76 9.10 -2.49
CA HIS A 171 24.14 9.33 -3.89
C HIS A 171 24.50 10.80 -4.20
N GLY A 172 24.63 11.64 -3.18
CA GLY A 172 25.00 13.05 -3.32
C GLY A 172 23.89 13.98 -3.81
N LEU A 173 22.69 13.44 -4.08
CA LEU A 173 21.52 14.22 -4.52
C LEU A 173 20.44 14.31 -3.43
N MET A 174 20.80 13.90 -2.20
CA MET A 174 19.93 14.02 -1.03
C MET A 174 19.89 15.49 -0.55
N ARG A 175 18.85 15.84 0.21
CA ARG A 175 18.82 17.13 0.89
C ARG A 175 19.90 17.17 1.96
N LYS A 176 20.36 18.40 2.27
CA LYS A 176 21.39 18.61 3.29
C LYS A 176 20.96 17.99 4.63
N GLY A 177 21.80 17.11 5.18
CA GLY A 177 21.57 16.46 6.46
C GLY A 177 20.60 15.29 6.45
N GLU A 178 20.04 14.91 5.29
CA GLU A 178 19.02 13.86 5.19
C GLU A 178 19.63 12.46 5.45
N SER A 179 20.78 12.16 4.87
CA SER A 179 21.48 10.89 5.09
C SER A 179 21.97 10.75 6.52
N GLU A 180 22.49 11.82 7.10
CA GLU A 180 22.93 11.85 8.51
C GLU A 180 21.75 11.59 9.45
N ASN A 181 20.58 12.18 9.14
CA ASN A 181 19.36 11.95 9.92
C ASN A 181 18.89 10.49 9.84
N VAL A 182 18.97 9.85 8.66
CA VAL A 182 18.67 8.42 8.51
C VAL A 182 19.57 7.57 9.39
N VAL A 183 20.88 7.85 9.40
CA VAL A 183 21.84 7.14 10.25
C VAL A 183 21.53 7.36 11.72
N GLU A 184 21.25 8.61 12.13
CA GLU A 184 20.93 8.93 13.52
C GLU A 184 19.67 8.19 13.99
N VAL A 185 18.60 8.23 13.22
CA VAL A 185 17.33 7.60 13.62
C VAL A 185 17.45 6.08 13.61
N PHE A 186 17.85 5.49 12.50
CA PHE A 186 17.77 4.04 12.33
C PHE A 186 18.90 3.29 13.01
N LYS A 187 20.13 3.79 12.94
CA LYS A 187 21.29 3.12 13.55
C LYS A 187 21.42 3.45 15.04
N ASN A 188 21.35 4.74 15.41
CA ASN A 188 21.67 5.14 16.78
C ASN A 188 20.46 5.06 17.72
N GLN A 189 19.27 5.48 17.28
CA GLN A 189 18.08 5.48 18.13
C GLN A 189 17.32 4.16 18.08
N LEU A 190 17.12 3.57 16.89
CA LEU A 190 16.36 2.34 16.70
C LEU A 190 17.22 1.07 16.72
N ASN A 191 18.55 1.21 16.79
CA ASN A 191 19.51 0.10 16.78
C ASN A 191 19.29 -0.89 15.62
N ALA A 192 18.92 -0.37 14.43
CA ALA A 192 18.76 -1.17 13.23
C ALA A 192 20.11 -1.60 12.67
N ASN A 193 20.19 -2.79 12.08
CA ASN A 193 21.34 -3.22 11.31
C ASN A 193 21.39 -2.41 10.00
N LEU A 194 22.02 -1.22 10.04
CA LEU A 194 22.07 -0.26 8.94
C LEU A 194 23.44 -0.26 8.28
N ILE A 195 23.49 -0.60 7.01
CA ILE A 195 24.60 -0.41 6.10
C ILE A 195 24.46 0.96 5.44
N TYR A 196 25.37 1.89 5.75
CA TYR A 196 25.44 3.20 5.10
C TYR A 196 26.49 3.16 3.99
N LYS A 197 26.10 3.59 2.79
CA LYS A 197 27.00 3.70 1.63
C LYS A 197 27.01 5.12 1.10
N ASP A 198 28.18 5.75 1.16
CA ASP A 198 28.42 6.98 0.41
C ASP A 198 29.05 6.61 -0.94
N VAL A 199 28.33 6.93 -1.98
CA VAL A 199 28.71 6.69 -3.39
C VAL A 199 28.47 7.94 -4.22
N THR A 200 28.58 9.09 -3.57
CA THR A 200 28.35 10.42 -4.16
C THR A 200 29.13 10.61 -5.46
N ASP A 201 30.43 10.37 -5.45
CA ASP A 201 31.29 10.56 -6.63
C ASP A 201 30.86 9.65 -7.79
N ARG A 202 30.52 8.40 -7.50
CA ARG A 202 30.06 7.42 -8.50
C ARG A 202 28.81 7.89 -9.25
N PHE A 203 27.87 8.53 -8.56
CA PHE A 203 26.65 9.06 -9.18
C PHE A 203 26.92 10.37 -9.92
N LEU A 204 27.69 11.27 -9.34
CA LEU A 204 28.00 12.57 -9.96
C LEU A 204 28.81 12.39 -11.23
N ASP A 205 29.77 11.50 -11.25
CA ASP A 205 30.56 11.18 -12.44
C ASP A 205 29.69 10.69 -13.61
N LYS A 206 28.71 9.84 -13.32
CA LYS A 206 27.77 9.34 -14.34
C LYS A 206 26.75 10.38 -14.83
N LEU A 207 26.48 11.37 -14.02
CA LEU A 207 25.56 12.46 -14.36
C LEU A 207 26.28 13.64 -15.05
N ALA A 208 27.59 13.64 -15.08
CA ALA A 208 28.38 14.70 -15.70
C ALA A 208 28.02 14.85 -17.19
N GLY A 209 27.60 16.07 -17.58
CA GLY A 209 27.23 16.38 -18.96
C GLY A 209 25.83 15.91 -19.39
N VAL A 210 25.10 15.20 -18.55
CA VAL A 210 23.72 14.77 -18.85
C VAL A 210 22.76 15.92 -18.57
N ALA A 211 22.06 16.43 -19.59
CA ALA A 211 21.12 17.53 -19.46
C ALA A 211 19.67 17.03 -19.33
N ASP A 212 19.31 15.98 -20.05
CA ASP A 212 17.96 15.45 -20.12
C ASP A 212 17.46 14.87 -18.80
N PRO A 213 16.30 15.32 -18.28
CA PRO A 213 15.79 14.87 -16.99
C PRO A 213 15.43 13.38 -16.95
N GLU A 214 14.95 12.83 -18.06
CA GLU A 214 14.57 11.42 -18.12
C GLU A 214 15.80 10.50 -18.16
N GLU A 215 16.83 10.91 -18.88
CA GLU A 215 18.12 10.23 -18.88
C GLU A 215 18.75 10.24 -17.47
N LYS A 216 18.70 11.39 -16.78
CA LYS A 216 19.14 11.47 -15.38
C LYS A 216 18.41 10.46 -14.49
N ARG A 217 17.09 10.36 -14.57
CA ARG A 217 16.31 9.40 -13.78
C ARG A 217 16.73 7.96 -14.06
N LYS A 218 16.93 7.60 -15.33
CA LYS A 218 17.37 6.25 -15.73
C LYS A 218 18.76 5.93 -15.18
N ILE A 219 19.70 6.88 -15.24
CA ILE A 219 21.03 6.71 -14.69
C ILE A 219 20.97 6.53 -13.17
N ILE A 220 20.27 7.41 -12.46
CA ILE A 220 20.15 7.36 -11.00
C ILE A 220 19.50 6.03 -10.57
N GLY A 221 18.37 5.67 -11.15
CA GLY A 221 17.66 4.44 -10.81
C GLY A 221 18.49 3.18 -11.10
N GLY A 222 19.11 3.13 -12.28
CA GLY A 222 19.96 1.99 -12.66
C GLY A 222 21.19 1.84 -11.77
N GLU A 223 21.80 2.96 -11.37
CA GLU A 223 22.98 2.92 -10.50
C GLU A 223 22.64 2.58 -9.06
N PHE A 224 21.48 3.07 -8.58
CA PHE A 224 20.96 2.72 -7.26
C PHE A 224 20.75 1.20 -7.14
N ILE A 225 20.13 0.58 -8.14
CA ILE A 225 19.93 -0.88 -8.19
C ILE A 225 21.27 -1.62 -8.12
N ARG A 226 22.28 -1.18 -8.90
CA ARG A 226 23.60 -1.81 -8.90
C ARG A 226 24.27 -1.74 -7.52
N VAL A 227 24.27 -0.57 -6.88
CA VAL A 227 24.83 -0.41 -5.54
C VAL A 227 24.10 -1.31 -4.55
N PHE A 228 22.79 -1.36 -4.63
CA PHE A 228 21.97 -2.21 -3.76
C PHE A 228 22.27 -3.69 -3.96
N GLU A 229 22.38 -4.17 -5.20
CA GLU A 229 22.77 -5.55 -5.52
C GLU A 229 24.20 -5.88 -5.07
N GLU A 230 25.14 -4.95 -5.20
CA GLU A 230 26.51 -5.12 -4.72
C GLU A 230 26.55 -5.35 -3.20
N GLU A 231 25.74 -4.61 -2.45
CA GLU A 231 25.64 -4.82 -0.99
C GLU A 231 24.86 -6.11 -0.66
N ALA A 232 23.81 -6.43 -1.39
CA ALA A 232 23.07 -7.67 -1.21
C ALA A 232 23.94 -8.91 -1.38
N ARG A 233 24.83 -8.92 -2.39
CA ARG A 233 25.75 -10.04 -2.66
C ARG A 233 26.81 -10.26 -1.58
N LYS A 234 27.07 -9.27 -0.72
CA LYS A 234 28.00 -9.38 0.42
C LYS A 234 27.37 -9.99 1.66
N LEU A 235 26.05 -10.16 1.63
CA LEU A 235 25.25 -10.62 2.76
C LEU A 235 24.80 -12.07 2.51
N ASP A 236 25.10 -12.93 3.46
CA ASP A 236 24.64 -14.32 3.41
C ASP A 236 23.22 -14.46 3.93
N GLY A 237 22.41 -15.29 3.24
CA GLY A 237 21.10 -15.71 3.68
C GLY A 237 20.01 -14.61 3.58
N ILE A 238 20.12 -13.70 2.60
CA ILE A 238 19.04 -12.77 2.25
C ILE A 238 18.08 -13.49 1.32
N ASP A 239 16.83 -13.64 1.75
CA ASP A 239 15.77 -14.33 1.01
C ASP A 239 14.71 -13.37 0.48
N PHE A 240 14.60 -12.17 1.06
CA PHE A 240 13.62 -11.18 0.68
C PHE A 240 14.24 -9.81 0.47
N LEU A 241 13.74 -9.11 -0.55
CA LEU A 241 14.01 -7.70 -0.78
C LEU A 241 12.74 -6.90 -0.46
N ALA A 242 12.89 -5.82 0.30
CA ALA A 242 11.82 -4.90 0.63
C ALA A 242 12.18 -3.48 0.15
N HIS A 243 11.19 -2.74 -0.27
CA HIS A 243 11.30 -1.32 -0.59
C HIS A 243 9.98 -0.60 -0.22
N GLY A 244 10.03 0.71 -0.01
CA GLY A 244 8.90 1.59 0.25
C GLY A 244 8.74 2.62 -0.85
#